data_18accfb01f6033e69b8898edcf3da66f
#
_entry.id   18accfb01f6033e69b8898edcf3da66f
#
_cell.length_a   1.000
_cell.length_b   1.000
_cell.length_c   1.000
_cell.angle_alpha   90.00
_cell.angle_beta   90.00
_cell.angle_gamma   90.00
#
_symmetry.space_group_name_H-M   'P 1'
#
loop_
_entity.id
_entity.type
_entity.pdbx_description
1 polymer ?
#
loop_
_entity_poly.entity_id
_entity_poly.type
_entity_poly.pdbx_seq_one_letter_code
_entity_poly.pdbx_strand_id
1 'polypeptide(L)'
;MTLLGPIFGNDPAAVAFVGGKERISYGRLCEDVDALAWWLHDRGIGAGSGLGIQFKGGLSYWVWVAHLAAIRIGARHATIDSLKSLRPAMGADGNQLDAYLFAGAALRNLPPSLRPLSIEPRGFGPLAEQLGVKPRAWTKPETECHAARIALTSGTTGRPHALLWTYDIMADRIAQAGSDIVNGAQERLCPLIGTGTTAGFRYPIAAWRAGAAVLSWSNGNDGRAVSHATVQRSTLLVISPANLRTIISSSKSSYQGHGGRTLIVLGARVPTSLRDAALRTMGARVNVHYGSTETGRVAGGDAALTDRHPGAVGFASGGATIEIVDADGVALPAGEAGIVRIRTPSMCGDYLPDGNSDRQSSIFKDGWFYPGDHGILFEDGLLAIEGRATETVNIGGIKISLPDIESRLLELPGIADACAIRVAHRKDDLLVIVLVSAQDHESKPLHEAIGKMVPKNTPFRIVKTRAIARNAAGKVQRDVLAQKLLTLIEKRETDG
;
A
#
# COMPACT_ATOMS: atom_id res chain seq x y z
N MET A 1 -4.06 13.87 -23.61
CA MET A 1 -4.71 14.57 -22.46
C MET A 1 -3.75 14.47 -21.28
N THR A 2 -3.36 15.58 -20.68
CA THR A 2 -2.40 15.57 -19.58
C THR A 2 -2.95 14.87 -18.34
N LEU A 3 -2.08 14.44 -17.43
CA LEU A 3 -2.47 13.73 -16.22
C LEU A 3 -3.26 14.64 -15.26
N LEU A 4 -2.86 15.89 -15.13
CA LEU A 4 -3.48 16.88 -14.24
C LEU A 4 -4.61 17.69 -14.92
N GLY A 5 -4.67 17.73 -16.25
CA GLY A 5 -5.69 18.51 -16.99
C GLY A 5 -7.11 18.32 -16.47
N PRO A 6 -7.62 17.09 -16.27
CA PRO A 6 -8.95 16.90 -15.72
C PRO A 6 -9.13 17.44 -14.29
N ILE A 7 -8.08 17.48 -13.47
CA ILE A 7 -8.14 18.05 -12.11
C ILE A 7 -8.36 19.57 -12.18
N PHE A 8 -7.59 20.23 -13.05
CA PHE A 8 -7.65 21.68 -13.26
C PHE A 8 -8.89 22.13 -14.04
N GLY A 9 -9.58 21.20 -14.68
CA GLY A 9 -10.84 21.44 -15.42
C GLY A 9 -12.11 21.24 -14.59
N ASN A 10 -12.01 20.82 -13.33
CA ASN A 10 -13.17 20.68 -12.45
C ASN A 10 -13.73 22.05 -12.03
N ASP A 11 -15.01 22.06 -11.58
CA ASP A 11 -15.63 23.24 -11.00
C ASP A 11 -14.75 23.76 -9.83
N PRO A 12 -14.20 24.97 -9.93
CA PRO A 12 -13.30 25.51 -8.90
C PRO A 12 -13.95 25.68 -7.53
N ALA A 13 -15.28 25.75 -7.45
CA ALA A 13 -16.03 25.85 -6.20
C ALA A 13 -16.29 24.47 -5.56
N ALA A 14 -16.21 23.38 -6.34
CA ALA A 14 -16.43 22.04 -5.83
C ALA A 14 -15.33 21.63 -4.82
N VAL A 15 -15.68 20.77 -3.86
CA VAL A 15 -14.77 20.33 -2.81
C VAL A 15 -13.82 19.26 -3.36
N ALA A 16 -12.52 19.53 -3.34
CA ALA A 16 -11.46 18.60 -3.71
C ALA A 16 -10.92 17.80 -2.52
N PHE A 17 -10.82 18.42 -1.34
CA PHE A 17 -10.20 17.79 -0.18
C PHE A 17 -10.91 18.18 1.12
N VAL A 18 -11.01 17.22 2.05
CA VAL A 18 -11.58 17.45 3.39
C VAL A 18 -10.61 16.96 4.44
N GLY A 19 -10.09 17.89 5.27
CA GLY A 19 -9.18 17.61 6.38
C GLY A 19 -9.77 18.07 7.70
N GLY A 20 -10.29 17.15 8.50
CA GLY A 20 -10.97 17.50 9.75
C GLY A 20 -12.24 18.33 9.51
N LYS A 21 -12.22 19.61 9.89
CA LYS A 21 -13.31 20.58 9.64
C LYS A 21 -13.11 21.39 8.36
N GLU A 22 -11.90 21.39 7.80
CA GLU A 22 -11.53 22.18 6.64
C GLU A 22 -12.01 21.52 5.33
N ARG A 23 -12.43 22.35 4.41
CA ARG A 23 -12.85 22.01 3.07
C ARG A 23 -12.06 22.82 2.07
N ILE A 24 -11.30 22.16 1.23
CA ILE A 24 -10.49 22.79 0.18
C ILE A 24 -11.20 22.58 -1.14
N SER A 25 -11.44 23.66 -1.86
CA SER A 25 -12.04 23.60 -3.20
C SER A 25 -10.99 23.21 -4.26
N TYR A 26 -11.45 22.80 -5.46
CA TYR A 26 -10.58 22.55 -6.60
C TYR A 26 -9.79 23.80 -7.01
N GLY A 27 -10.44 24.97 -7.04
CA GLY A 27 -9.74 26.23 -7.34
C GLY A 27 -8.55 26.43 -6.41
N ARG A 28 -8.78 26.27 -5.11
CA ARG A 28 -7.71 26.40 -4.12
C ARG A 28 -6.63 25.32 -4.25
N LEU A 29 -6.97 24.07 -4.50
CA LEU A 29 -5.99 22.99 -4.76
C LEU A 29 -5.10 23.36 -5.95
N CYS A 30 -5.68 23.83 -7.04
CA CYS A 30 -4.94 24.23 -8.25
C CYS A 30 -4.01 25.42 -7.98
N GLU A 31 -4.48 26.43 -7.28
CA GLU A 31 -3.67 27.60 -6.87
C GLU A 31 -2.47 27.20 -6.00
N ASP A 32 -2.67 26.32 -5.01
CA ASP A 32 -1.60 25.83 -4.15
C ASP A 32 -0.59 24.98 -4.91
N VAL A 33 -1.05 24.15 -5.86
CA VAL A 33 -0.17 23.35 -6.75
C VAL A 33 0.67 24.25 -7.64
N ASP A 34 0.05 25.24 -8.28
CA ASP A 34 0.78 26.17 -9.16
C ASP A 34 1.76 27.07 -8.37
N ALA A 35 1.38 27.49 -7.18
CA ALA A 35 2.27 28.26 -6.29
C ALA A 35 3.53 27.47 -5.92
N LEU A 36 3.38 26.19 -5.53
CA LEU A 36 4.52 25.36 -5.20
C LEU A 36 5.33 24.98 -6.45
N ALA A 37 4.67 24.77 -7.59
CA ALA A 37 5.34 24.52 -8.86
C ALA A 37 6.29 25.68 -9.23
N TRP A 38 5.82 26.92 -9.16
CA TRP A 38 6.65 28.10 -9.37
C TRP A 38 7.75 28.25 -8.33
N TRP A 39 7.45 28.02 -7.05
CA TRP A 39 8.45 28.11 -5.98
C TRP A 39 9.59 27.09 -6.15
N LEU A 40 9.27 25.88 -6.60
CA LEU A 40 10.26 24.85 -6.94
C LEU A 40 11.06 25.23 -8.19
N HIS A 41 10.38 25.69 -9.23
CA HIS A 41 11.00 26.11 -10.49
C HIS A 41 11.99 27.25 -10.29
N ASP A 42 11.63 28.28 -9.51
CA ASP A 42 12.51 29.42 -9.21
C ASP A 42 13.76 28.99 -8.40
N ARG A 43 13.73 27.77 -7.86
CA ARG A 43 14.87 27.11 -7.18
C ARG A 43 15.57 26.07 -8.05
N GLY A 44 15.32 26.08 -9.35
CA GLY A 44 15.98 25.22 -10.33
C GLY A 44 15.51 23.76 -10.33
N ILE A 45 14.30 23.47 -9.79
CA ILE A 45 13.66 22.16 -9.90
C ILE A 45 12.68 22.21 -11.08
N GLY A 46 12.86 21.33 -12.05
CA GLY A 46 12.03 21.29 -13.26
C GLY A 46 12.01 19.92 -13.91
N ALA A 47 11.73 19.89 -15.21
CA ALA A 47 11.68 18.66 -15.98
C ALA A 47 13.01 17.89 -15.87
N GLY A 48 12.91 16.60 -15.51
CA GLY A 48 14.06 15.72 -15.30
C GLY A 48 14.72 15.81 -13.92
N SER A 49 14.44 16.86 -13.12
CA SER A 49 14.95 16.94 -11.74
C SER A 49 14.31 15.86 -10.86
N GLY A 50 15.06 15.38 -9.87
CA GLY A 50 14.61 14.44 -8.87
C GLY A 50 14.24 15.12 -7.55
N LEU A 51 13.04 14.85 -7.00
CA LEU A 51 12.52 15.45 -5.77
C LEU A 51 12.06 14.39 -4.77
N GLY A 52 12.78 14.25 -3.65
CA GLY A 52 12.30 13.52 -2.48
C GLY A 52 11.28 14.37 -1.70
N ILE A 53 10.17 13.80 -1.27
CA ILE A 53 9.08 14.51 -0.59
C ILE A 53 8.81 13.87 0.76
N GLN A 54 8.93 14.65 1.84
CA GLN A 54 8.61 14.22 3.20
C GLN A 54 7.78 15.27 3.93
N PHE A 55 6.60 14.86 4.40
CA PHE A 55 5.78 15.69 5.27
C PHE A 55 5.34 14.85 6.47
N LYS A 56 5.59 15.31 7.68
CA LYS A 56 5.25 14.62 8.93
C LYS A 56 4.04 15.26 9.61
N GLY A 57 3.34 14.47 10.43
CA GLY A 57 2.43 15.04 11.41
C GLY A 57 1.13 15.61 10.87
N GLY A 58 0.36 14.87 10.09
CA GLY A 58 -1.01 15.29 9.71
C GLY A 58 -1.10 16.29 8.54
N LEU A 59 0.02 16.57 7.88
CA LEU A 59 0.10 17.46 6.73
C LEU A 59 -0.31 16.77 5.41
N SER A 60 -1.32 15.91 5.45
CA SER A 60 -1.71 15.06 4.32
C SER A 60 -2.09 15.84 3.05
N TYR A 61 -2.71 17.01 3.19
CA TYR A 61 -3.01 17.90 2.06
C TYR A 61 -1.74 18.36 1.35
N TRP A 62 -0.77 18.85 2.11
CA TRP A 62 0.47 19.41 1.58
C TRP A 62 1.38 18.38 0.90
N VAL A 63 1.34 17.12 1.36
CA VAL A 63 1.99 16.00 0.64
C VAL A 63 1.45 15.89 -0.77
N TRP A 64 0.12 16.02 -0.94
CA TRP A 64 -0.53 15.95 -2.24
C TRP A 64 -0.21 17.15 -3.10
N VAL A 65 -0.25 18.36 -2.55
CA VAL A 65 0.19 19.57 -3.26
C VAL A 65 1.61 19.40 -3.77
N ALA A 66 2.52 18.83 -2.96
CA ALA A 66 3.90 18.59 -3.37
C ALA A 66 4.03 17.56 -4.50
N HIS A 67 3.28 16.44 -4.45
CA HIS A 67 3.28 15.46 -5.54
C HIS A 67 2.69 16.02 -6.83
N LEU A 68 1.57 16.74 -6.75
CA LEU A 68 0.93 17.35 -7.92
C LEU A 68 1.82 18.45 -8.52
N ALA A 69 2.49 19.27 -7.70
CA ALA A 69 3.45 20.27 -8.15
C ALA A 69 4.65 19.63 -8.85
N ALA A 70 5.18 18.52 -8.31
CA ALA A 70 6.26 17.78 -8.96
C ALA A 70 5.84 17.25 -10.35
N ILE A 71 4.65 16.69 -10.47
CA ILE A 71 4.09 16.29 -11.77
C ILE A 71 3.94 17.51 -12.69
N ARG A 72 3.42 18.62 -12.17
CA ARG A 72 3.18 19.86 -12.92
C ARG A 72 4.42 20.42 -13.59
N ILE A 73 5.56 20.32 -12.90
CA ILE A 73 6.87 20.81 -13.41
C ILE A 73 7.67 19.75 -14.18
N GLY A 74 7.14 18.53 -14.32
CA GLY A 74 7.83 17.43 -15.00
C GLY A 74 8.97 16.81 -14.20
N ALA A 75 8.96 16.96 -12.88
CA ALA A 75 9.99 16.39 -12.01
C ALA A 75 9.74 14.91 -11.70
N ARG A 76 10.81 14.13 -11.61
CA ARG A 76 10.80 12.80 -11.01
C ARG A 76 10.65 12.95 -9.50
N HIS A 77 9.77 12.19 -8.86
CA HIS A 77 9.50 12.39 -7.44
C HIS A 77 9.33 11.07 -6.66
N ALA A 78 9.66 11.10 -5.37
CA ALA A 78 9.52 9.98 -4.46
C ALA A 78 8.90 10.42 -3.12
N THR A 79 8.08 9.56 -2.51
CA THR A 79 7.69 9.73 -1.09
C THR A 79 8.81 9.17 -0.21
N ILE A 80 9.36 9.98 0.68
CA ILE A 80 10.44 9.62 1.59
C ILE A 80 9.93 9.73 3.03
N ASP A 81 10.00 8.63 3.79
CA ASP A 81 9.59 8.60 5.20
C ASP A 81 10.76 8.35 6.17
N SER A 82 11.88 7.84 5.63
CA SER A 82 13.05 7.43 6.41
C SER A 82 14.32 7.37 5.54
N LEU A 83 15.48 7.23 6.17
CA LEU A 83 16.73 6.95 5.44
C LEU A 83 16.68 5.59 4.71
N LYS A 84 15.86 4.64 5.19
CA LYS A 84 15.68 3.35 4.51
C LYS A 84 14.95 3.49 3.18
N SER A 85 14.03 4.44 3.06
CA SER A 85 13.34 4.77 1.81
C SER A 85 14.16 5.71 0.92
N LEU A 86 14.94 6.61 1.51
CA LEU A 86 15.76 7.57 0.77
C LEU A 86 16.86 6.90 -0.06
N ARG A 87 17.61 5.98 0.53
CA ARG A 87 18.77 5.33 -0.13
C ARG A 87 18.39 4.64 -1.45
N PRO A 88 17.42 3.72 -1.51
CA PRO A 88 17.04 3.12 -2.79
C PRO A 88 16.41 4.13 -3.76
N ALA A 89 15.71 5.17 -3.26
CA ALA A 89 15.17 6.21 -4.12
C ALA A 89 16.24 7.07 -4.79
N MET A 90 17.43 7.16 -4.22
CA MET A 90 18.56 7.87 -4.84
C MET A 90 19.25 7.03 -5.94
N GLY A 91 19.01 5.73 -6.01
CA GLY A 91 19.72 4.81 -6.91
C GLY A 91 21.18 4.57 -6.51
N ALA A 92 21.84 3.61 -7.17
CA ALA A 92 23.24 3.26 -6.88
C ALA A 92 24.21 4.43 -7.05
N ASP A 93 23.99 5.26 -8.07
CA ASP A 93 24.85 6.40 -8.40
C ASP A 93 24.52 7.65 -7.57
N GLY A 94 23.50 7.62 -6.73
CA GLY A 94 23.04 8.77 -5.96
C GLY A 94 22.37 9.88 -6.78
N ASN A 95 22.09 9.65 -8.08
CA ASN A 95 21.69 10.69 -9.04
C ASN A 95 20.19 10.75 -9.34
N GLN A 96 19.37 9.92 -8.67
CA GLN A 96 17.93 9.89 -8.93
C GLN A 96 17.17 11.03 -8.25
N LEU A 97 17.73 11.64 -7.21
CA LEU A 97 17.16 12.77 -6.48
C LEU A 97 18.18 13.91 -6.36
N ASP A 98 17.78 15.14 -6.75
CA ASP A 98 18.58 16.37 -6.68
C ASP A 98 18.23 17.18 -5.43
N ALA A 99 16.98 17.10 -4.99
CA ALA A 99 16.49 17.89 -3.87
C ALA A 99 15.56 17.06 -2.97
N TYR A 100 15.41 17.53 -1.74
CA TYR A 100 14.58 16.94 -0.70
C TYR A 100 13.68 18.00 -0.09
N LEU A 101 12.40 17.98 -0.49
CA LEU A 101 11.36 18.86 0.01
C LEU A 101 10.75 18.28 1.28
N PHE A 102 10.75 19.04 2.36
CA PHE A 102 10.21 18.57 3.62
C PHE A 102 9.43 19.65 4.36
N ALA A 103 8.54 19.21 5.24
CA ALA A 103 7.89 20.03 6.24
C ALA A 103 8.02 19.39 7.62
N GLY A 104 8.31 20.21 8.63
CA GLY A 104 8.64 19.77 9.99
C GLY A 104 10.11 19.30 10.09
N ALA A 105 10.38 18.27 10.92
CA ALA A 105 11.76 17.81 11.14
C ALA A 105 12.30 17.07 9.92
N ALA A 106 13.40 17.57 9.35
CA ALA A 106 14.15 16.89 8.30
C ALA A 106 14.73 15.55 8.77
N LEU A 107 15.05 14.67 7.82
CA LEU A 107 15.89 13.50 8.09
C LEU A 107 17.30 13.98 8.48
N ARG A 108 17.89 13.32 9.47
CA ARG A 108 19.29 13.54 9.84
C ARG A 108 20.20 12.75 8.90
N ASN A 109 21.44 13.22 8.72
CA ASN A 109 22.45 12.55 7.89
C ASN A 109 22.02 12.39 6.41
N LEU A 110 21.50 13.47 5.82
CA LEU A 110 21.24 13.53 4.39
C LEU A 110 22.56 13.48 3.60
N PRO A 111 22.59 12.82 2.43
CA PRO A 111 23.72 12.90 1.52
C PRO A 111 24.04 14.35 1.13
N PRO A 112 25.33 14.75 1.05
CA PRO A 112 25.72 16.11 0.69
C PRO A 112 25.24 16.57 -0.71
N SER A 113 25.02 15.62 -1.62
CA SER A 113 24.51 15.88 -2.97
C SER A 113 23.02 16.26 -2.98
N LEU A 114 22.27 15.95 -1.91
CA LEU A 114 20.84 16.16 -1.85
C LEU A 114 20.52 17.51 -1.20
N ARG A 115 20.04 18.47 -2.01
CA ARG A 115 19.72 19.82 -1.56
C ARG A 115 18.44 19.85 -0.72
N PRO A 116 18.48 20.24 0.56
CA PRO A 116 17.28 20.35 1.38
C PRO A 116 16.46 21.60 1.02
N LEU A 117 15.15 21.43 0.88
CA LEU A 117 14.17 22.48 0.63
C LEU A 117 13.10 22.39 1.72
N SER A 118 13.02 23.39 2.58
CA SER A 118 12.03 23.42 3.66
C SER A 118 10.86 24.31 3.28
N ILE A 119 9.66 23.81 3.56
CA ILE A 119 8.44 24.62 3.63
C ILE A 119 7.74 24.32 4.97
N GLU A 120 7.09 25.30 5.54
CA GLU A 120 6.35 25.14 6.81
C GLU A 120 4.91 25.63 6.63
N PRO A 121 4.05 24.85 5.97
CA PRO A 121 2.67 25.25 5.79
C PRO A 121 1.96 25.38 7.14
N ARG A 122 1.35 26.53 7.39
CA ARG A 122 0.59 26.80 8.62
C ARG A 122 -0.90 26.61 8.34
N GLY A 123 -1.47 25.56 8.90
CA GLY A 123 -2.88 25.25 8.69
C GLY A 123 -3.18 25.00 7.20
N PHE A 124 -4.32 25.49 6.77
CA PHE A 124 -4.80 25.40 5.37
C PHE A 124 -4.89 26.78 4.70
N GLY A 125 -4.12 27.77 5.13
CA GLY A 125 -4.04 29.10 4.49
C GLY A 125 -3.43 29.04 3.08
N PRO A 126 -3.61 30.07 2.20
CA PRO A 126 -3.07 30.10 0.84
C PRO A 126 -1.56 29.88 0.80
N LEU A 127 -1.11 28.84 0.03
CA LEU A 127 0.30 28.49 -0.01
C LEU A 127 1.14 29.60 -0.67
N ALA A 128 0.59 30.28 -1.66
CA ALA A 128 1.27 31.40 -2.32
C ALA A 128 1.67 32.47 -1.33
N GLU A 129 0.78 32.87 -0.43
CA GLU A 129 1.07 33.86 0.63
C GLU A 129 2.14 33.35 1.59
N GLN A 130 2.03 32.07 2.00
CA GLN A 130 2.97 31.45 2.95
C GLN A 130 4.39 31.30 2.35
N LEU A 131 4.51 31.09 1.04
CA LEU A 131 5.77 30.99 0.32
C LEU A 131 6.32 32.34 -0.16
N GLY A 132 5.53 33.41 -0.03
CA GLY A 132 5.89 34.74 -0.55
C GLY A 132 5.98 34.78 -2.08
N VAL A 133 5.20 33.92 -2.78
CA VAL A 133 5.15 33.90 -4.25
C VAL A 133 3.88 34.59 -4.75
N LYS A 134 3.97 35.26 -5.90
CA LYS A 134 2.77 35.83 -6.53
C LYS A 134 1.91 34.71 -7.09
N PRO A 135 0.60 34.67 -6.77
CA PRO A 135 -0.33 33.71 -7.39
C PRO A 135 -0.32 33.89 -8.91
N ARG A 136 -0.01 32.83 -9.63
CA ARG A 136 -0.05 32.80 -11.09
C ARG A 136 -0.24 31.35 -11.57
N ALA A 137 -1.03 31.16 -12.60
CA ALA A 137 -1.20 29.87 -13.22
C ALA A 137 0.13 29.37 -13.83
N TRP A 138 0.34 28.07 -13.79
CA TRP A 138 1.49 27.45 -14.46
C TRP A 138 1.27 27.47 -15.99
N THR A 139 2.16 28.13 -16.71
CA THR A 139 2.00 28.40 -18.15
C THR A 139 3.00 27.65 -19.04
N LYS A 140 3.92 26.85 -18.44
CA LYS A 140 4.88 26.07 -19.24
C LYS A 140 4.19 24.84 -19.83
N PRO A 141 4.09 24.73 -21.17
CA PRO A 141 3.46 23.58 -21.80
C PRO A 141 4.33 22.32 -21.67
N GLU A 142 3.68 21.14 -21.78
CA GLU A 142 4.32 19.83 -21.95
C GLU A 142 5.29 19.35 -20.86
N THR A 143 5.40 20.06 -19.73
CA THR A 143 6.31 19.62 -18.66
C THR A 143 5.84 18.34 -17.97
N GLU A 144 4.54 18.10 -17.90
CA GLU A 144 4.00 16.92 -17.23
C GLU A 144 4.47 15.59 -17.86
N CYS A 145 4.67 15.54 -19.17
CA CYS A 145 5.10 14.33 -19.87
C CYS A 145 6.50 13.83 -19.45
N HIS A 146 7.29 14.68 -18.82
CA HIS A 146 8.60 14.33 -18.28
C HIS A 146 8.52 13.85 -16.82
N ALA A 147 7.36 14.00 -16.18
CA ALA A 147 7.19 13.56 -14.80
C ALA A 147 7.34 12.04 -14.67
N ALA A 148 7.99 11.63 -13.62
CA ALA A 148 8.14 10.24 -13.27
C ALA A 148 8.00 10.06 -11.75
N ARG A 149 7.69 8.83 -11.32
CA ARG A 149 7.62 8.50 -9.90
C ARG A 149 8.61 7.41 -9.56
N ILE A 150 9.41 7.62 -8.52
CA ILE A 150 10.16 6.55 -7.89
C ILE A 150 9.25 5.90 -6.84
N ALA A 151 8.79 4.69 -7.13
CA ALA A 151 7.97 3.89 -6.24
C ALA A 151 8.84 2.89 -5.47
N LEU A 152 8.61 2.79 -4.16
CA LEU A 152 9.37 1.89 -3.28
C LEU A 152 8.56 0.63 -3.01
N THR A 153 9.18 -0.53 -3.15
CA THR A 153 8.61 -1.81 -2.76
C THR A 153 8.91 -2.10 -1.30
N SER A 154 8.05 -2.88 -0.66
CA SER A 154 8.25 -3.26 0.74
C SER A 154 9.32 -4.33 0.96
N GLY A 155 10.00 -4.80 -0.10
CA GLY A 155 11.02 -5.84 -0.09
C GLY A 155 10.72 -7.02 0.85
N THR A 156 10.63 -8.23 0.36
CA THR A 156 10.44 -9.44 1.22
C THR A 156 11.61 -9.69 2.17
N THR A 157 12.76 -9.07 1.89
CA THR A 157 14.01 -9.17 2.68
C THR A 157 14.22 -7.96 3.60
N GLY A 158 13.18 -7.12 3.83
CA GLY A 158 13.27 -5.95 4.70
C GLY A 158 14.03 -4.75 4.10
N ARG A 159 14.60 -4.87 2.91
CA ARG A 159 15.19 -3.74 2.16
C ARG A 159 14.23 -3.32 1.05
N PRO A 160 13.79 -2.05 1.01
CA PRO A 160 12.99 -1.53 -0.10
C PRO A 160 13.81 -1.54 -1.40
N HIS A 161 13.18 -1.88 -2.52
CA HIS A 161 13.72 -1.65 -3.85
C HIS A 161 12.97 -0.48 -4.48
N ALA A 162 13.60 0.24 -5.39
CA ALA A 162 13.02 1.36 -6.09
C ALA A 162 12.71 0.99 -7.54
N LEU A 163 11.57 1.47 -8.03
CA LEU A 163 11.09 1.31 -9.40
C LEU A 163 10.80 2.67 -9.99
N LEU A 164 11.14 2.87 -11.24
CA LEU A 164 10.77 4.07 -11.96
C LEU A 164 9.43 3.87 -12.68
N TRP A 165 8.43 4.65 -12.31
CA TRP A 165 7.22 4.79 -13.10
C TRP A 165 7.38 5.96 -14.05
N THR A 166 7.40 5.68 -15.33
CA THR A 166 7.31 6.72 -16.36
C THR A 166 5.96 7.42 -16.29
N TYR A 167 5.84 8.52 -17.01
CA TYR A 167 4.57 9.24 -17.15
C TYR A 167 3.45 8.31 -17.64
N ASP A 168 3.70 7.48 -18.66
CA ASP A 168 2.72 6.58 -19.24
C ASP A 168 2.28 5.50 -18.23
N ILE A 169 3.22 4.90 -17.50
CA ILE A 169 2.90 3.95 -16.42
C ILE A 169 2.05 4.62 -15.33
N MET A 170 2.35 5.87 -14.95
CA MET A 170 1.53 6.61 -13.98
C MET A 170 0.13 6.86 -14.53
N ALA A 171 0.02 7.30 -15.77
CA ALA A 171 -1.25 7.63 -16.42
C ALA A 171 -2.16 6.39 -16.52
N ASP A 172 -1.62 5.26 -16.99
CA ASP A 172 -2.35 4.00 -17.09
C ASP A 172 -2.84 3.51 -15.73
N ARG A 173 -1.97 3.54 -14.72
CA ARG A 173 -2.34 3.07 -13.38
C ARG A 173 -3.35 3.96 -12.69
N ILE A 174 -3.32 5.27 -12.95
CA ILE A 174 -4.34 6.21 -12.47
C ILE A 174 -5.66 5.98 -13.21
N ALA A 175 -5.62 5.74 -14.52
CA ALA A 175 -6.81 5.42 -15.31
C ALA A 175 -7.47 4.11 -14.81
N GLN A 176 -6.68 3.08 -14.51
CA GLN A 176 -7.17 1.84 -13.89
C GLN A 176 -7.84 2.09 -12.54
N ALA A 177 -7.30 2.98 -11.69
CA ALA A 177 -7.94 3.35 -10.43
C ALA A 177 -9.23 4.14 -10.67
N GLY A 178 -9.28 4.93 -11.74
CA GLY A 178 -10.47 5.68 -12.15
C GLY A 178 -11.68 4.80 -12.47
N SER A 179 -11.46 3.57 -12.96
CA SER A 179 -12.56 2.64 -13.23
C SER A 179 -13.33 2.19 -11.97
N ASP A 180 -12.75 2.36 -10.79
CA ASP A 180 -13.39 2.05 -9.51
C ASP A 180 -14.20 3.25 -8.95
N ILE A 181 -14.10 4.43 -9.57
CA ILE A 181 -14.74 5.66 -9.14
C ILE A 181 -16.01 5.87 -9.97
N VAL A 182 -17.02 5.08 -9.66
CA VAL A 182 -18.21 4.96 -10.49
C VAL A 182 -19.19 6.13 -10.38
N ASN A 183 -19.19 6.85 -9.26
CA ASN A 183 -20.11 7.96 -9.00
C ASN A 183 -19.50 9.35 -9.29
N GLY A 184 -18.31 9.40 -9.89
CA GLY A 184 -17.65 10.63 -10.30
C GLY A 184 -17.54 11.65 -9.15
N ALA A 185 -18.04 12.87 -9.36
CA ALA A 185 -18.00 13.96 -8.39
C ALA A 185 -18.78 13.70 -7.08
N GLN A 186 -19.64 12.69 -7.04
CA GLN A 186 -20.38 12.34 -5.83
C GLN A 186 -19.56 11.42 -4.89
N GLU A 187 -18.45 10.85 -5.41
CA GLU A 187 -17.58 10.02 -4.58
C GLU A 187 -16.85 10.84 -3.51
N ARG A 188 -16.69 10.22 -2.39
CA ARG A 188 -15.86 10.68 -1.27
C ARG A 188 -14.89 9.57 -0.92
N LEU A 189 -13.70 9.69 -1.51
CA LEU A 189 -12.62 8.72 -1.32
C LEU A 189 -11.92 8.92 0.02
N CYS A 190 -11.79 7.86 0.81
CA CYS A 190 -10.88 7.81 1.96
C CYS A 190 -9.78 6.77 1.71
N PRO A 191 -8.54 7.18 1.38
CA PRO A 191 -7.43 6.27 1.14
C PRO A 191 -6.77 5.91 2.48
N LEU A 192 -7.12 4.77 3.07
CA LEU A 192 -6.60 4.27 4.35
C LEU A 192 -5.29 3.47 4.18
N ILE A 193 -4.47 3.90 3.25
CA ILE A 193 -3.15 3.37 2.94
C ILE A 193 -2.20 4.54 2.62
N GLY A 194 -0.92 4.38 2.94
CA GLY A 194 0.07 5.45 2.80
C GLY A 194 0.30 5.92 1.36
N THR A 195 0.56 7.22 1.18
CA THR A 195 0.87 7.85 -0.11
C THR A 195 2.12 7.29 -0.79
N GLY A 196 3.02 6.66 -0.03
CA GLY A 196 4.19 5.95 -0.57
C GLY A 196 3.84 4.66 -1.31
N THR A 197 2.66 4.09 -1.09
CA THR A 197 2.22 2.87 -1.77
C THR A 197 1.64 3.17 -3.16
N THR A 198 1.62 2.16 -4.03
CA THR A 198 1.03 2.24 -5.36
C THR A 198 -0.43 2.70 -5.33
N ALA A 199 -1.25 2.07 -4.52
CA ALA A 199 -2.67 2.37 -4.44
C ALA A 199 -2.91 3.71 -3.70
N GLY A 200 -2.18 3.97 -2.60
CA GLY A 200 -2.27 5.22 -1.87
C GLY A 200 -1.91 6.44 -2.70
N PHE A 201 -1.09 6.28 -3.75
CA PHE A 201 -0.78 7.34 -4.70
C PHE A 201 -1.83 7.49 -5.80
N ARG A 202 -2.21 6.40 -6.47
CA ARG A 202 -3.03 6.48 -7.70
C ARG A 202 -4.50 6.84 -7.42
N TYR A 203 -5.09 6.33 -6.34
CA TYR A 203 -6.52 6.53 -6.06
C TYR A 203 -6.91 7.98 -5.78
N PRO A 204 -6.19 8.77 -4.97
CA PRO A 204 -6.52 10.18 -4.80
C PRO A 204 -6.44 10.99 -6.10
N ILE A 205 -5.42 10.75 -6.93
CA ILE A 205 -5.31 11.43 -8.23
C ILE A 205 -6.47 11.03 -9.15
N ALA A 206 -6.82 9.74 -9.19
CA ALA A 206 -7.96 9.26 -9.96
C ALA A 206 -9.28 9.88 -9.48
N ALA A 207 -9.47 10.01 -8.15
CA ALA A 207 -10.64 10.65 -7.57
C ALA A 207 -10.74 12.13 -7.99
N TRP A 208 -9.66 12.88 -7.89
CA TRP A 208 -9.66 14.27 -8.36
C TRP A 208 -9.87 14.41 -9.86
N ARG A 209 -9.35 13.49 -10.68
CA ARG A 209 -9.63 13.48 -12.12
C ARG A 209 -11.10 13.24 -12.44
N ALA A 210 -11.83 12.54 -11.57
CA ALA A 210 -13.26 12.29 -11.66
C ALA A 210 -14.12 13.37 -10.98
N GLY A 211 -13.54 14.43 -10.44
CA GLY A 211 -14.26 15.49 -9.72
C GLY A 211 -14.64 15.12 -8.27
N ALA A 212 -14.17 13.99 -7.75
CA ALA A 212 -14.49 13.47 -6.43
C ALA A 212 -13.70 14.16 -5.31
N ALA A 213 -14.23 14.14 -4.09
CA ALA A 213 -13.53 14.65 -2.92
C ALA A 213 -12.65 13.56 -2.26
N VAL A 214 -11.44 13.94 -1.86
CA VAL A 214 -10.55 13.08 -1.06
C VAL A 214 -10.64 13.48 0.41
N LEU A 215 -10.94 12.52 1.28
CA LEU A 215 -11.01 12.70 2.71
C LEU A 215 -9.66 12.36 3.34
N SER A 216 -9.13 13.31 4.12
CA SER A 216 -7.91 13.07 4.88
C SER A 216 -8.16 12.05 5.98
N TRP A 217 -7.29 11.07 6.07
CA TRP A 217 -7.05 10.38 7.31
C TRP A 217 -5.65 10.73 7.78
N SER A 218 -5.54 11.28 8.97
CA SER A 218 -4.22 11.43 9.55
C SER A 218 -3.78 10.07 10.06
N ASN A 219 -2.73 9.50 9.45
CA ASN A 219 -1.83 8.63 10.18
C ASN A 219 -1.11 9.52 11.19
N GLY A 220 -1.82 9.97 12.22
CA GLY A 220 -1.12 10.53 13.34
C GLY A 220 -0.10 9.50 13.79
N ASN A 221 1.17 9.88 13.92
CA ASN A 221 2.22 9.07 14.57
C ASN A 221 1.83 8.65 15.99
N ASP A 222 0.69 9.05 16.45
CA ASP A 222 0.05 8.82 17.75
C ASP A 222 -0.88 7.59 17.76
N GLY A 223 -0.90 6.77 16.70
CA GLY A 223 -1.73 5.55 16.69
C GLY A 223 -3.24 5.80 16.78
N ARG A 224 -3.69 7.05 16.54
CA ARG A 224 -5.12 7.37 16.58
C ARG A 224 -5.85 6.67 15.46
N ALA A 225 -6.84 5.89 15.83
CA ALA A 225 -7.76 5.26 14.91
C ALA A 225 -8.35 6.32 13.95
N VAL A 226 -8.55 5.92 12.70
CA VAL A 226 -9.29 6.73 11.71
C VAL A 226 -10.58 7.21 12.37
N SER A 227 -10.87 8.50 12.28
CA SER A 227 -12.04 9.03 12.96
C SER A 227 -13.30 8.36 12.39
N HIS A 228 -14.19 7.91 13.27
CA HIS A 228 -15.48 7.34 12.86
C HIS A 228 -16.21 8.27 11.89
N ALA A 229 -16.15 9.58 12.11
CA ALA A 229 -16.77 10.58 11.24
C ALA A 229 -16.18 10.58 9.82
N THR A 230 -14.87 10.33 9.63
CA THR A 230 -14.26 10.23 8.30
C THR A 230 -14.75 8.99 7.56
N VAL A 231 -14.77 7.84 8.22
CA VAL A 231 -15.30 6.60 7.64
C VAL A 231 -16.79 6.74 7.33
N GLN A 232 -17.56 7.35 8.23
CA GLN A 232 -19.00 7.58 8.03
C GLN A 232 -19.30 8.42 6.79
N ARG A 233 -18.48 9.41 6.47
CA ARG A 233 -18.65 10.31 5.32
C ARG A 233 -18.15 9.72 4.00
N SER A 234 -17.33 8.67 4.03
CA SER A 234 -16.77 8.09 2.81
C SER A 234 -17.76 7.20 2.08
N THR A 235 -17.70 7.22 0.75
CA THR A 235 -18.44 6.31 -0.12
C THR A 235 -17.52 5.24 -0.71
N LEU A 236 -16.22 5.57 -0.87
CA LEU A 236 -15.18 4.69 -1.35
C LEU A 236 -14.00 4.68 -0.36
N LEU A 237 -13.62 3.51 0.13
CA LEU A 237 -12.43 3.33 0.96
C LEU A 237 -11.43 2.44 0.23
N VAL A 238 -10.16 2.84 0.26
CA VAL A 238 -9.03 2.02 -0.20
C VAL A 238 -8.23 1.62 1.02
N ILE A 239 -8.19 0.32 1.34
CA ILE A 239 -7.80 -0.14 2.67
C ILE A 239 -7.08 -1.49 2.62
N SER A 240 -6.20 -1.75 3.59
CA SER A 240 -5.65 -3.09 3.83
C SER A 240 -6.58 -3.92 4.73
N PRO A 241 -6.55 -5.27 4.65
CA PRO A 241 -7.34 -6.11 5.56
C PRO A 241 -7.08 -5.83 7.04
N ALA A 242 -5.83 -5.50 7.41
CA ALA A 242 -5.47 -5.17 8.78
C ALA A 242 -6.14 -3.88 9.26
N ASN A 243 -6.10 -2.81 8.46
CA ASN A 243 -6.76 -1.55 8.79
C ASN A 243 -8.29 -1.71 8.83
N LEU A 244 -8.86 -2.49 7.91
CA LEU A 244 -10.28 -2.80 7.91
C LEU A 244 -10.71 -3.50 9.21
N ARG A 245 -9.94 -4.50 9.64
CA ARG A 245 -10.19 -5.20 10.91
C ARG A 245 -10.14 -4.25 12.09
N THR A 246 -9.15 -3.36 12.15
CA THR A 246 -9.02 -2.36 13.21
C THR A 246 -10.23 -1.43 13.25
N ILE A 247 -10.73 -0.97 12.11
CA ILE A 247 -11.91 -0.11 12.04
C ILE A 247 -13.15 -0.85 12.55
N ILE A 248 -13.36 -2.09 12.09
CA ILE A 248 -14.52 -2.89 12.50
C ILE A 248 -14.47 -3.19 14.02
N SER A 249 -13.32 -3.58 14.55
CA SER A 249 -13.17 -3.92 15.98
C SER A 249 -13.26 -2.72 16.91
N SER A 250 -12.86 -1.52 16.44
CA SER A 250 -12.95 -0.28 17.22
C SER A 250 -14.34 0.39 17.14
N SER A 251 -15.19 -0.07 16.23
CA SER A 251 -16.53 0.50 16.05
C SER A 251 -17.48 0.03 17.15
N LYS A 252 -17.93 0.98 17.99
CA LYS A 252 -18.96 0.76 19.02
C LYS A 252 -20.39 0.81 18.45
N SER A 253 -20.54 1.27 17.21
CA SER A 253 -21.82 1.39 16.50
C SER A 253 -21.65 1.04 15.04
N SER A 254 -22.70 0.52 14.40
CA SER A 254 -22.69 0.30 12.95
C SER A 254 -22.51 1.63 12.21
N TYR A 255 -21.72 1.62 11.14
CA TYR A 255 -21.60 2.75 10.21
C TYR A 255 -22.86 2.85 9.34
N GLN A 256 -24.03 2.97 10.00
CA GLN A 256 -25.33 3.03 9.32
C GLN A 256 -25.50 4.33 8.54
N GLY A 257 -26.11 4.27 7.36
CA GLY A 257 -26.67 5.43 6.66
C GLY A 257 -26.14 5.71 5.26
N HIS A 258 -25.17 4.98 4.72
CA HIS A 258 -24.78 5.10 3.32
C HIS A 258 -24.82 3.73 2.63
N GLY A 259 -26.04 3.29 2.25
CA GLY A 259 -26.18 2.20 1.30
C GLY A 259 -25.34 2.49 0.05
N GLY A 260 -24.52 1.52 -0.38
CA GLY A 260 -23.69 1.68 -1.57
C GLY A 260 -22.22 2.04 -1.33
N ARG A 261 -21.72 1.95 -0.08
CA ARG A 261 -20.27 2.09 0.19
C ARG A 261 -19.50 0.95 -0.47
N THR A 262 -18.38 1.30 -1.09
CA THR A 262 -17.44 0.34 -1.68
C THR A 262 -16.11 0.35 -0.90
N LEU A 263 -15.59 -0.84 -0.61
CA LEU A 263 -14.25 -1.04 -0.05
C LEU A 263 -13.39 -1.69 -1.13
N ILE A 264 -12.29 -1.04 -1.49
CA ILE A 264 -11.22 -1.65 -2.27
C ILE A 264 -10.19 -2.19 -1.28
N VAL A 265 -10.13 -3.50 -1.12
CA VAL A 265 -9.24 -4.15 -0.18
C VAL A 265 -8.08 -4.78 -0.93
N LEU A 266 -6.85 -4.48 -0.50
CA LEU A 266 -5.65 -4.90 -1.20
C LEU A 266 -4.46 -5.12 -0.25
N GLY A 267 -3.43 -5.79 -0.73
CA GLY A 267 -2.15 -5.98 -0.04
C GLY A 267 -2.02 -7.27 0.77
N ALA A 268 -3.13 -7.95 1.08
CA ALA A 268 -3.14 -9.27 1.70
C ALA A 268 -4.49 -9.96 1.43
N ARG A 269 -4.57 -11.26 1.74
CA ARG A 269 -5.80 -12.07 1.65
C ARG A 269 -6.91 -11.49 2.51
N VAL A 270 -8.14 -11.53 2.01
CA VAL A 270 -9.36 -11.11 2.74
C VAL A 270 -10.07 -12.36 3.23
N PRO A 271 -10.06 -12.67 4.54
CA PRO A 271 -10.85 -13.75 5.10
C PRO A 271 -12.35 -13.51 4.92
N THR A 272 -13.12 -14.58 4.71
CA THR A 272 -14.59 -14.51 4.57
C THR A 272 -15.24 -13.84 5.79
N SER A 273 -14.77 -14.16 7.00
CA SER A 273 -15.23 -13.52 8.24
C SER A 273 -15.06 -12.00 8.25
N LEU A 274 -13.95 -11.48 7.70
CA LEU A 274 -13.71 -10.04 7.60
C LEU A 274 -14.62 -9.37 6.56
N ARG A 275 -14.82 -10.02 5.39
CA ARG A 275 -15.78 -9.58 4.38
C ARG A 275 -17.19 -9.44 4.98
N ASP A 276 -17.66 -10.50 5.66
CA ASP A 276 -18.99 -10.55 6.25
C ASP A 276 -19.14 -9.53 7.40
N ALA A 277 -18.10 -9.33 8.19
CA ALA A 277 -18.07 -8.28 9.21
C ALA A 277 -18.16 -6.88 8.58
N ALA A 278 -17.46 -6.62 7.46
CA ALA A 278 -17.55 -5.35 6.74
C ALA A 278 -18.98 -5.12 6.20
N LEU A 279 -19.59 -6.14 5.62
CA LEU A 279 -20.97 -6.06 5.15
C LEU A 279 -21.94 -5.72 6.29
N ARG A 280 -21.86 -6.45 7.40
CA ARG A 280 -22.76 -6.23 8.57
C ARG A 280 -22.53 -4.88 9.25
N THR A 281 -21.26 -4.46 9.42
CA THR A 281 -20.93 -3.27 10.23
C THR A 281 -21.01 -1.99 9.42
N MET A 282 -20.67 -2.05 8.11
CA MET A 282 -20.50 -0.88 7.26
C MET A 282 -21.50 -0.82 6.10
N GLY A 283 -22.30 -1.87 5.87
CA GLY A 283 -23.18 -1.97 4.69
C GLY A 283 -22.40 -1.89 3.37
N ALA A 284 -21.15 -2.39 3.35
CA ALA A 284 -20.22 -2.12 2.28
C ALA A 284 -20.04 -3.32 1.36
N ARG A 285 -20.01 -3.07 0.04
CA ARG A 285 -19.47 -4.01 -0.95
C ARG A 285 -17.96 -4.07 -0.81
N VAL A 286 -17.39 -5.27 -0.79
CA VAL A 286 -15.95 -5.48 -0.69
C VAL A 286 -15.41 -6.01 -2.01
N ASN A 287 -14.55 -5.23 -2.66
CA ASN A 287 -13.79 -5.64 -3.84
C ASN A 287 -12.34 -5.93 -3.46
N VAL A 288 -11.84 -7.08 -3.86
CA VAL A 288 -10.44 -7.47 -3.67
C VAL A 288 -9.65 -7.07 -4.89
N HIS A 289 -8.48 -6.45 -4.69
CA HIS A 289 -7.54 -6.17 -5.77
C HIS A 289 -6.21 -6.87 -5.52
N TYR A 290 -5.74 -7.59 -6.53
CA TYR A 290 -4.45 -8.23 -6.56
C TYR A 290 -3.51 -7.50 -7.52
N GLY A 291 -2.27 -7.36 -7.11
CA GLY A 291 -1.19 -6.72 -7.86
C GLY A 291 -0.02 -6.31 -6.97
N SER A 292 0.96 -5.68 -7.59
CA SER A 292 2.20 -5.29 -6.92
C SER A 292 2.63 -3.87 -7.30
N THR A 293 3.75 -3.41 -6.74
CA THR A 293 4.36 -2.14 -7.15
C THR A 293 4.91 -2.22 -8.57
N GLU A 294 5.33 -3.40 -8.99
CA GLU A 294 5.92 -3.71 -10.28
C GLU A 294 4.88 -3.67 -11.42
N THR A 295 3.70 -4.21 -11.17
CA THR A 295 2.67 -4.43 -12.21
C THR A 295 1.45 -3.51 -12.11
N GLY A 296 1.24 -2.86 -10.96
CA GLY A 296 -0.05 -2.23 -10.65
C GLY A 296 -1.11 -3.28 -10.29
N ARG A 297 -2.40 -2.97 -10.50
CA ARG A 297 -3.50 -3.94 -10.36
C ARG A 297 -3.54 -4.84 -11.60
N VAL A 298 -3.55 -6.14 -11.39
CA VAL A 298 -3.60 -7.13 -12.46
C VAL A 298 -4.83 -8.04 -12.39
N ALA A 299 -5.44 -8.17 -11.22
CA ALA A 299 -6.72 -8.84 -11.07
C ALA A 299 -7.58 -8.15 -10.01
N GLY A 300 -8.89 -8.38 -10.07
CA GLY A 300 -9.82 -7.89 -9.07
C GLY A 300 -11.22 -8.46 -9.24
N GLY A 301 -12.00 -8.39 -8.17
CA GLY A 301 -13.37 -8.86 -8.15
C GLY A 301 -14.05 -8.69 -6.81
N ASP A 302 -15.35 -9.01 -6.75
CA ASP A 302 -16.11 -9.02 -5.51
C ASP A 302 -15.54 -10.07 -4.55
N ALA A 303 -15.40 -9.72 -3.29
CA ALA A 303 -14.89 -10.63 -2.26
C ALA A 303 -15.79 -11.88 -2.04
N ALA A 304 -17.04 -11.87 -2.52
CA ALA A 304 -17.90 -13.05 -2.52
C ALA A 304 -17.33 -14.22 -3.35
N LEU A 305 -16.42 -13.94 -4.30
CA LEU A 305 -15.70 -14.99 -5.03
C LEU A 305 -14.88 -15.91 -4.13
N THR A 306 -14.56 -15.46 -2.90
CA THR A 306 -13.90 -16.31 -1.88
C THR A 306 -14.77 -17.49 -1.45
N ASP A 307 -16.10 -17.45 -1.67
CA ASP A 307 -17.01 -18.59 -1.42
C ASP A 307 -16.78 -19.72 -2.43
N ARG A 308 -16.27 -19.39 -3.64
CA ARG A 308 -15.87 -20.39 -4.66
C ARG A 308 -14.50 -21.00 -4.35
N HIS A 309 -13.56 -20.15 -3.93
CA HIS A 309 -12.23 -20.56 -3.51
C HIS A 309 -11.65 -19.58 -2.49
N PRO A 310 -11.15 -20.04 -1.33
CA PRO A 310 -10.70 -19.17 -0.23
C PRO A 310 -9.58 -18.18 -0.61
N GLY A 311 -8.83 -18.45 -1.68
CA GLY A 311 -7.78 -17.57 -2.22
C GLY A 311 -8.21 -16.69 -3.39
N ALA A 312 -9.49 -16.73 -3.79
CA ALA A 312 -9.97 -15.98 -4.96
C ALA A 312 -9.72 -14.49 -4.83
N VAL A 313 -9.11 -13.90 -5.87
CA VAL A 313 -8.80 -12.46 -5.97
C VAL A 313 -9.53 -11.80 -7.14
N GLY A 314 -10.26 -12.57 -7.94
CA GLY A 314 -11.06 -12.09 -9.06
C GLY A 314 -10.46 -12.44 -10.43
N PHE A 315 -10.80 -11.63 -11.41
CA PHE A 315 -10.46 -11.84 -12.81
C PHE A 315 -9.39 -10.85 -13.27
N ALA A 316 -8.64 -11.23 -14.31
CA ALA A 316 -7.62 -10.37 -14.90
C ALA A 316 -8.21 -9.00 -15.30
N SER A 317 -7.46 -7.94 -15.07
CA SER A 317 -7.86 -6.57 -15.33
C SER A 317 -6.69 -5.71 -15.84
N GLY A 318 -7.00 -4.53 -16.41
CA GLY A 318 -5.97 -3.59 -16.86
C GLY A 318 -5.10 -4.13 -18.01
N GLY A 319 -5.63 -5.03 -18.86
CA GLY A 319 -4.87 -5.63 -19.94
C GLY A 319 -3.80 -6.64 -19.48
N ALA A 320 -3.90 -7.12 -18.24
CA ALA A 320 -2.96 -8.10 -17.71
C ALA A 320 -3.19 -9.49 -18.32
N THR A 321 -2.10 -10.15 -18.70
CA THR A 321 -2.05 -11.59 -18.95
C THR A 321 -1.45 -12.27 -17.72
N ILE A 322 -2.14 -13.28 -17.21
CA ILE A 322 -1.73 -14.04 -16.03
C ILE A 322 -1.66 -15.50 -16.42
N GLU A 323 -0.57 -16.16 -16.10
CA GLU A 323 -0.38 -17.58 -16.33
C GLU A 323 0.10 -18.27 -15.05
N ILE A 324 -0.28 -19.53 -14.92
CA ILE A 324 0.25 -20.45 -13.89
C ILE A 324 1.23 -21.40 -14.58
N VAL A 325 2.43 -21.50 -14.05
CA VAL A 325 3.50 -22.29 -14.65
C VAL A 325 4.14 -23.22 -13.63
N ASP A 326 4.80 -24.24 -14.14
CA ASP A 326 5.65 -25.13 -13.34
C ASP A 326 7.04 -24.50 -13.04
N ALA A 327 7.95 -25.28 -12.45
CA ALA A 327 9.30 -24.84 -12.12
C ALA A 327 10.18 -24.55 -13.37
N ASP A 328 9.86 -25.16 -14.50
CA ASP A 328 10.57 -24.96 -15.76
C ASP A 328 9.99 -23.82 -16.60
N GLY A 329 8.89 -23.20 -16.11
CA GLY A 329 8.21 -22.09 -16.77
C GLY A 329 7.23 -22.51 -17.85
N VAL A 330 6.82 -23.79 -17.89
CA VAL A 330 5.80 -24.31 -18.80
C VAL A 330 4.43 -24.03 -18.23
N ALA A 331 3.51 -23.51 -19.07
CA ALA A 331 2.15 -23.19 -18.64
C ALA A 331 1.38 -24.47 -18.26
N LEU A 332 0.75 -24.41 -17.09
CA LEU A 332 -0.08 -25.50 -16.56
C LEU A 332 -1.52 -25.39 -17.06
N PRO A 333 -2.23 -26.51 -17.17
CA PRO A 333 -3.66 -26.51 -17.44
C PRO A 333 -4.47 -25.71 -16.40
N ALA A 334 -5.64 -25.23 -16.82
CA ALA A 334 -6.58 -24.54 -15.91
C ALA A 334 -6.96 -25.46 -14.73
N GLY A 335 -7.01 -24.88 -13.53
CA GLY A 335 -7.31 -25.63 -12.30
C GLY A 335 -6.10 -26.24 -11.61
N GLU A 336 -4.94 -26.28 -12.23
CA GLU A 336 -3.71 -26.72 -11.59
C GLU A 336 -3.00 -25.60 -10.85
N ALA A 337 -2.41 -25.95 -9.69
CA ALA A 337 -1.68 -25.01 -8.85
C ALA A 337 -0.21 -24.91 -9.30
N GLY A 338 0.34 -23.69 -9.36
CA GLY A 338 1.72 -23.47 -9.75
C GLY A 338 2.19 -22.04 -9.47
N ILE A 339 3.28 -21.66 -10.10
CA ILE A 339 3.91 -20.35 -9.97
C ILE A 339 3.14 -19.34 -10.82
N VAL A 340 2.76 -18.21 -10.22
CA VAL A 340 2.11 -17.11 -10.93
C VAL A 340 3.15 -16.32 -11.71
N ARG A 341 2.90 -16.07 -13.01
CA ARG A 341 3.63 -15.06 -13.79
C ARG A 341 2.67 -14.09 -14.45
N ILE A 342 3.11 -12.86 -14.62
CA ILE A 342 2.27 -11.74 -15.01
C ILE A 342 2.95 -10.91 -16.10
N ARG A 343 2.15 -10.49 -17.10
CA ARG A 343 2.51 -9.46 -18.08
C ARG A 343 1.42 -8.44 -18.14
N THR A 344 1.77 -7.15 -18.17
CA THR A 344 0.80 -6.05 -18.27
C THR A 344 1.41 -4.85 -18.99
N PRO A 345 0.62 -4.07 -19.75
CA PRO A 345 1.12 -2.85 -20.43
C PRO A 345 1.77 -1.84 -19.48
N SER A 346 1.28 -1.74 -18.24
CA SER A 346 1.81 -0.82 -17.23
C SER A 346 2.86 -1.46 -16.29
N MET A 347 3.50 -2.55 -16.72
CA MET A 347 4.57 -3.19 -15.96
C MET A 347 5.83 -2.32 -15.98
N CYS A 348 6.49 -2.17 -14.82
CA CYS A 348 7.81 -1.58 -14.78
C CYS A 348 8.83 -2.55 -15.39
N GLY A 349 9.79 -2.00 -16.15
CA GLY A 349 10.76 -2.84 -16.81
C GLY A 349 11.78 -3.46 -15.85
N ASP A 350 12.18 -2.72 -14.82
CA ASP A 350 13.25 -3.16 -13.93
C ASP A 350 13.31 -2.33 -12.64
N TYR A 351 14.03 -2.83 -11.64
CA TYR A 351 14.37 -2.02 -10.46
C TYR A 351 15.48 -1.02 -10.78
N LEU A 352 15.47 0.12 -10.09
CA LEU A 352 16.63 1.00 -10.11
C LEU A 352 17.84 0.26 -9.53
N PRO A 353 19.03 0.41 -10.14
CA PRO A 353 20.23 -0.26 -9.67
C PRO A 353 20.51 0.04 -8.19
N ASP A 354 20.67 -0.99 -7.38
CA ASP A 354 21.03 -0.90 -5.96
C ASP A 354 22.34 -1.62 -5.63
N GLY A 355 23.08 -2.03 -6.67
CA GLY A 355 24.32 -2.79 -6.57
C GLY A 355 24.12 -4.31 -6.41
N ASN A 356 22.91 -4.83 -6.55
CA ASN A 356 22.58 -6.25 -6.37
C ASN A 356 21.89 -6.84 -7.62
N SER A 357 22.66 -7.05 -8.70
CA SER A 357 22.17 -7.43 -10.04
C SER A 357 21.53 -8.83 -10.13
N ASP A 358 21.97 -9.77 -9.26
CA ASP A 358 21.59 -11.19 -9.42
C ASP A 358 20.10 -11.49 -9.14
N ARG A 359 19.45 -10.63 -8.36
CA ARG A 359 18.03 -10.78 -7.99
C ARG A 359 17.08 -10.28 -9.06
N GLN A 360 17.53 -9.37 -9.88
CA GLN A 360 16.76 -8.71 -10.92
C GLN A 360 16.35 -9.69 -12.02
N SER A 361 17.30 -10.53 -12.46
CA SER A 361 17.13 -11.54 -13.50
C SER A 361 16.15 -12.67 -13.15
N SER A 362 15.90 -12.92 -11.85
CA SER A 362 14.98 -13.96 -11.41
C SER A 362 13.52 -13.52 -11.29
N ILE A 363 13.27 -12.21 -11.20
CA ILE A 363 11.93 -11.63 -10.99
C ILE A 363 11.33 -11.14 -12.30
N PHE A 364 12.16 -10.53 -13.16
CA PHE A 364 11.77 -10.13 -14.52
C PHE A 364 12.50 -11.04 -15.51
N LYS A 365 11.78 -11.94 -16.15
CA LYS A 365 12.35 -12.92 -17.07
C LYS A 365 11.48 -13.06 -18.32
N ASP A 366 12.07 -12.95 -19.50
CA ASP A 366 11.40 -13.16 -20.81
C ASP A 366 10.13 -12.31 -20.99
N GLY A 367 10.15 -11.06 -20.47
CA GLY A 367 9.01 -10.15 -20.52
C GLY A 367 7.88 -10.49 -19.55
N TRP A 368 8.11 -11.41 -18.59
CA TRP A 368 7.22 -11.75 -17.51
C TRP A 368 7.76 -11.26 -16.16
N PHE A 369 6.83 -10.86 -15.28
CA PHE A 369 7.10 -10.61 -13.89
C PHE A 369 6.67 -11.81 -13.05
N TYR A 370 7.54 -12.27 -12.17
CA TYR A 370 7.31 -13.37 -11.24
C TYR A 370 7.19 -12.82 -9.81
N PRO A 371 5.97 -12.62 -9.28
CA PRO A 371 5.78 -12.03 -7.95
C PRO A 371 6.27 -12.92 -6.80
N GLY A 372 6.57 -14.22 -7.10
CA GLY A 372 6.87 -15.23 -6.11
C GLY A 372 5.61 -15.78 -5.41
N ASP A 373 4.45 -15.55 -6.01
CA ASP A 373 3.17 -16.09 -5.54
C ASP A 373 2.87 -17.42 -6.23
N HIS A 374 2.21 -18.32 -5.51
CA HIS A 374 1.59 -19.53 -6.04
C HIS A 374 0.09 -19.29 -6.16
N GLY A 375 -0.53 -19.86 -7.19
CA GLY A 375 -1.95 -19.68 -7.43
C GLY A 375 -2.53 -20.70 -8.41
N ILE A 376 -3.82 -20.56 -8.65
CA ILE A 376 -4.61 -21.37 -9.56
C ILE A 376 -5.37 -20.42 -10.49
N LEU A 377 -5.35 -20.68 -11.78
CA LEU A 377 -6.20 -20.02 -12.76
C LEU A 377 -7.25 -21.03 -13.23
N PHE A 378 -8.52 -20.77 -12.92
CA PHE A 378 -9.62 -21.66 -13.30
C PHE A 378 -10.04 -21.45 -14.75
N GLU A 379 -10.81 -22.40 -15.31
CA GLU A 379 -11.27 -22.38 -16.72
C GLU A 379 -12.07 -21.10 -17.07
N ASP A 380 -12.82 -20.55 -16.11
CA ASP A 380 -13.59 -19.32 -16.29
C ASP A 380 -12.75 -18.04 -16.11
N GLY A 381 -11.45 -18.17 -15.90
CA GLY A 381 -10.52 -17.06 -15.71
C GLY A 381 -10.45 -16.53 -14.26
N LEU A 382 -11.13 -17.16 -13.31
CA LEU A 382 -10.99 -16.81 -11.90
C LEU A 382 -9.56 -17.13 -11.42
N LEU A 383 -8.86 -16.13 -10.86
CA LEU A 383 -7.57 -16.29 -10.23
C LEU A 383 -7.73 -16.47 -8.73
N ALA A 384 -7.10 -17.53 -8.20
CA ALA A 384 -6.94 -17.72 -6.76
C ALA A 384 -5.44 -17.70 -6.40
N ILE A 385 -5.08 -16.97 -5.33
CA ILE A 385 -3.71 -16.91 -4.79
C ILE A 385 -3.66 -17.78 -3.54
N GLU A 386 -2.80 -18.77 -3.54
CA GLU A 386 -2.63 -19.70 -2.42
C GLU A 386 -1.65 -19.15 -1.38
N GLY A 387 -0.64 -18.39 -1.80
CA GLY A 387 0.35 -17.78 -0.93
C GLY A 387 1.67 -17.51 -1.66
N ARG A 388 2.68 -17.09 -0.90
CA ARG A 388 4.03 -16.90 -1.44
C ARG A 388 4.90 -18.11 -1.19
N ALA A 389 5.76 -18.43 -2.13
CA ALA A 389 6.79 -19.47 -1.95
C ALA A 389 7.64 -19.20 -0.68
N THR A 390 7.94 -17.91 -0.40
CA THR A 390 8.70 -17.49 0.80
C THR A 390 7.88 -17.52 2.10
N GLU A 391 6.56 -17.64 2.03
CA GLU A 391 5.65 -17.75 3.19
C GLU A 391 5.24 -19.20 3.47
N THR A 392 5.67 -20.13 2.63
CA THR A 392 5.65 -21.56 2.93
C THR A 392 6.99 -21.92 3.57
N VAL A 393 6.93 -22.29 4.83
CA VAL A 393 8.13 -22.65 5.62
C VAL A 393 8.21 -24.15 5.78
N ASN A 394 9.43 -24.67 5.87
CA ASN A 394 9.66 -26.07 6.21
C ASN A 394 10.09 -26.13 7.69
N ILE A 395 9.32 -26.83 8.51
CA ILE A 395 9.63 -27.04 9.92
C ILE A 395 9.63 -28.56 10.18
N GLY A 396 10.79 -29.12 10.48
CA GLY A 396 10.93 -30.56 10.73
C GLY A 396 10.52 -31.45 9.54
N GLY A 397 10.74 -30.98 8.30
CA GLY A 397 10.35 -31.69 7.07
C GLY A 397 8.91 -31.43 6.60
N ILE A 398 8.14 -30.66 7.36
CA ILE A 398 6.72 -30.36 7.05
C ILE A 398 6.63 -28.99 6.40
N LYS A 399 6.05 -28.92 5.21
CA LYS A 399 5.73 -27.64 4.53
C LYS A 399 4.48 -27.01 5.15
N ILE A 400 4.58 -25.76 5.60
CA ILE A 400 3.54 -25.04 6.31
C ILE A 400 3.31 -23.70 5.62
N SER A 401 2.10 -23.45 5.15
CA SER A 401 1.65 -22.15 4.66
C SER A 401 1.32 -21.25 5.85
N LEU A 402 2.15 -20.23 6.10
CA LEU A 402 1.92 -19.26 7.18
C LEU A 402 0.62 -18.48 6.97
N PRO A 403 0.28 -18.01 5.73
CA PRO A 403 -0.98 -17.31 5.50
C PRO A 403 -2.23 -18.15 5.76
N ASP A 404 -2.19 -19.46 5.52
CA ASP A 404 -3.33 -20.34 5.79
C ASP A 404 -3.57 -20.49 7.29
N ILE A 405 -2.50 -20.64 8.07
CA ILE A 405 -2.59 -20.65 9.52
C ILE A 405 -3.15 -19.31 10.02
N GLU A 406 -2.61 -18.19 9.55
CA GLU A 406 -3.07 -16.86 9.91
C GLU A 406 -4.57 -16.66 9.60
N SER A 407 -5.01 -17.07 8.42
CA SER A 407 -6.42 -16.98 8.03
C SER A 407 -7.34 -17.76 8.98
N ARG A 408 -6.97 -19.00 9.31
CA ARG A 408 -7.73 -19.85 10.23
C ARG A 408 -7.73 -19.31 11.67
N LEU A 409 -6.62 -18.74 12.13
CA LEU A 409 -6.51 -18.09 13.44
C LEU A 409 -7.44 -16.88 13.54
N LEU A 410 -7.58 -16.11 12.47
CA LEU A 410 -8.43 -14.94 12.41
C LEU A 410 -9.94 -15.27 12.40
N GLU A 411 -10.30 -16.52 12.17
CA GLU A 411 -11.67 -17.02 12.30
C GLU A 411 -12.04 -17.40 13.74
N LEU A 412 -11.03 -17.54 14.61
CA LEU A 412 -11.28 -17.84 16.02
C LEU A 412 -11.92 -16.65 16.75
N PRO A 413 -12.97 -16.88 17.57
CA PRO A 413 -13.60 -15.84 18.36
C PRO A 413 -12.58 -15.10 19.25
N GLY A 414 -12.63 -13.76 19.25
CA GLY A 414 -11.80 -12.91 20.10
C GLY A 414 -10.36 -12.69 19.63
N ILE A 415 -9.96 -13.25 18.48
CA ILE A 415 -8.67 -12.93 17.85
C ILE A 415 -8.82 -11.70 16.95
N ALA A 416 -8.21 -10.60 17.36
CA ALA A 416 -8.26 -9.33 16.62
C ALA A 416 -7.22 -9.27 15.49
N ASP A 417 -6.03 -9.86 15.70
CA ASP A 417 -4.97 -9.97 14.68
C ASP A 417 -4.10 -11.18 14.96
N ALA A 418 -3.50 -11.77 13.90
CA ALA A 418 -2.66 -12.94 14.00
C ALA A 418 -1.50 -12.86 13.00
N CYS A 419 -0.37 -13.44 13.38
CA CYS A 419 0.77 -13.64 12.50
C CYS A 419 1.49 -14.94 12.87
N ALA A 420 1.84 -15.74 11.86
CA ALA A 420 2.66 -16.92 12.00
C ALA A 420 4.08 -16.64 11.46
N ILE A 421 5.10 -17.08 12.20
CA ILE A 421 6.50 -16.79 11.86
C ILE A 421 7.34 -18.04 12.14
N ARG A 422 8.25 -18.37 11.22
CA ARG A 422 9.32 -19.30 11.48
C ARG A 422 10.45 -18.57 12.23
N VAL A 423 10.87 -19.12 13.34
CA VAL A 423 12.02 -18.64 14.12
C VAL A 423 13.04 -19.77 14.21
N ALA A 424 14.25 -19.52 13.70
CA ALA A 424 15.35 -20.46 13.88
C ALA A 424 15.77 -20.43 15.36
N HIS A 425 15.62 -21.55 16.07
CA HIS A 425 15.93 -21.67 17.50
C HIS A 425 16.80 -22.89 17.75
N ARG A 426 18.03 -22.68 18.21
CA ARG A 426 19.03 -23.74 18.47
C ARG A 426 19.28 -24.62 17.24
N LYS A 427 18.93 -25.92 17.30
CA LYS A 427 19.09 -26.89 16.19
C LYS A 427 17.84 -27.08 15.34
N ASP A 428 16.69 -26.55 15.80
CA ASP A 428 15.38 -26.78 15.18
C ASP A 428 14.68 -25.46 14.85
N ASP A 429 13.82 -25.50 13.84
CA ASP A 429 12.92 -24.40 13.51
C ASP A 429 11.65 -24.47 14.37
N LEU A 430 11.21 -23.34 14.86
CA LEU A 430 10.02 -23.19 15.69
C LEU A 430 8.96 -22.34 14.95
N LEU A 431 7.73 -22.80 14.94
CA LEU A 431 6.59 -21.98 14.52
C LEU A 431 6.16 -21.09 15.70
N VAL A 432 6.28 -19.78 15.55
CA VAL A 432 5.79 -18.83 16.55
C VAL A 432 4.52 -18.18 16.04
N ILE A 433 3.43 -18.34 16.79
CA ILE A 433 2.13 -17.76 16.51
C ILE A 433 1.95 -16.54 17.40
N VAL A 434 1.89 -15.37 16.80
CA VAL A 434 1.71 -14.08 17.47
C VAL A 434 0.26 -13.68 17.36
N LEU A 435 -0.39 -13.42 18.47
CA LEU A 435 -1.82 -13.10 18.53
C LEU A 435 -2.06 -11.76 19.22
N VAL A 436 -3.01 -11.01 18.66
CA VAL A 436 -3.67 -9.87 19.31
C VAL A 436 -5.08 -10.33 19.68
N SER A 437 -5.36 -10.37 20.97
CA SER A 437 -6.67 -10.79 21.48
C SER A 437 -7.26 -9.70 22.36
N ALA A 438 -8.57 -9.43 22.17
CA ALA A 438 -9.33 -8.50 23.00
C ALA A 438 -9.82 -9.15 24.30
N GLN A 439 -9.77 -10.47 24.41
CA GLN A 439 -10.20 -11.25 25.56
C GLN A 439 -9.04 -12.03 26.17
N ASP A 440 -9.04 -12.21 27.47
CA ASP A 440 -8.18 -13.17 28.14
C ASP A 440 -8.68 -14.59 27.84
N HIS A 441 -8.12 -15.18 26.79
CA HIS A 441 -8.37 -16.59 26.52
C HIS A 441 -7.54 -17.46 27.48
N GLU A 442 -8.18 -18.42 28.10
CA GLU A 442 -7.49 -19.49 28.81
C GLU A 442 -6.48 -20.15 27.86
N SER A 443 -5.23 -20.26 28.30
CA SER A 443 -4.13 -20.68 27.43
C SER A 443 -4.32 -22.08 26.85
N LYS A 444 -4.98 -22.98 27.56
CA LYS A 444 -5.17 -24.40 27.17
C LYS A 444 -6.15 -24.59 26.01
N PRO A 445 -7.40 -24.06 26.02
CA PRO A 445 -8.30 -24.17 24.89
C PRO A 445 -7.77 -23.54 23.60
N LEU A 446 -7.11 -22.40 23.72
CA LEU A 446 -6.51 -21.74 22.56
C LEU A 446 -5.35 -22.57 21.98
N HIS A 447 -4.51 -23.14 22.85
CA HIS A 447 -3.41 -24.01 22.42
C HIS A 447 -3.92 -25.25 21.71
N GLU A 448 -4.97 -25.89 22.22
CA GLU A 448 -5.64 -27.05 21.58
C GLU A 448 -6.27 -26.69 20.22
N ALA A 449 -6.93 -25.54 20.12
CA ALA A 449 -7.52 -25.07 18.86
C ALA A 449 -6.43 -24.83 17.81
N ILE A 450 -5.34 -24.18 18.20
CA ILE A 450 -4.18 -23.94 17.32
C ILE A 450 -3.50 -25.25 16.97
N GLY A 451 -3.34 -26.18 17.91
CA GLY A 451 -2.75 -27.50 17.68
C GLY A 451 -3.49 -28.32 16.62
N LYS A 452 -4.82 -28.08 16.44
CA LYS A 452 -5.60 -28.69 15.36
C LYS A 452 -5.41 -28.00 13.99
N MET A 453 -4.90 -26.78 13.96
CA MET A 453 -4.66 -26.00 12.74
C MET A 453 -3.25 -26.23 12.19
N VAL A 454 -2.33 -26.51 13.08
CA VAL A 454 -0.93 -26.77 12.74
C VAL A 454 -0.78 -28.26 12.40
N PRO A 455 0.03 -28.63 11.38
CA PRO A 455 0.29 -30.03 11.07
C PRO A 455 0.83 -30.78 12.29
N LYS A 456 0.45 -32.06 12.43
CA LYS A 456 0.89 -32.91 13.56
C LYS A 456 2.43 -32.90 13.66
N ASN A 457 2.93 -32.90 14.88
CA ASN A 457 4.38 -32.90 15.22
C ASN A 457 5.13 -31.61 14.85
N THR A 458 4.45 -30.52 14.51
CA THR A 458 5.12 -29.23 14.32
C THR A 458 5.29 -28.55 15.71
N PRO A 459 6.51 -28.25 16.12
CA PRO A 459 6.72 -27.49 17.35
C PRO A 459 6.23 -26.05 17.18
N PHE A 460 5.38 -25.58 18.07
CA PHE A 460 4.90 -24.20 18.02
C PHE A 460 4.84 -23.56 19.41
N ARG A 461 4.96 -22.22 19.42
CA ARG A 461 4.74 -21.38 20.61
C ARG A 461 3.75 -20.27 20.31
N ILE A 462 2.96 -19.88 21.30
CA ILE A 462 2.01 -18.78 21.21
C ILE A 462 2.57 -17.59 21.98
N VAL A 463 2.59 -16.42 21.33
CA VAL A 463 2.99 -15.14 21.92
C VAL A 463 1.82 -14.17 21.78
N LYS A 464 1.35 -13.62 22.91
CA LYS A 464 0.33 -12.59 22.95
C LYS A 464 0.97 -11.20 22.90
N THR A 465 0.41 -10.30 22.11
CA THR A 465 0.86 -8.91 22.00
C THR A 465 -0.32 -7.94 21.88
N ARG A 466 -0.08 -6.66 22.15
CA ARG A 466 -1.10 -5.61 21.95
C ARG A 466 -1.27 -5.20 20.49
N ALA A 467 -0.23 -5.37 19.68
CA ALA A 467 -0.26 -5.04 18.26
C ALA A 467 0.82 -5.80 17.50
N ILE A 468 0.56 -6.13 16.24
CA ILE A 468 1.52 -6.71 15.29
C ILE A 468 2.08 -5.58 14.44
N ALA A 469 3.41 -5.42 14.42
CA ALA A 469 4.07 -4.39 13.63
C ALA A 469 3.89 -4.62 12.12
N ARG A 470 3.39 -3.59 11.42
CA ARG A 470 3.13 -3.63 9.98
C ARG A 470 3.76 -2.42 9.29
N ASN A 471 4.06 -2.56 8.02
CA ASN A 471 4.53 -1.45 7.19
C ASN A 471 3.35 -0.56 6.69
N ALA A 472 3.65 0.50 5.94
CA ALA A 472 2.66 1.42 5.38
C ALA A 472 1.63 0.77 4.43
N ALA A 473 1.94 -0.40 3.87
CA ALA A 473 1.04 -1.23 3.07
C ALA A 473 0.19 -2.22 3.91
N GLY A 474 0.32 -2.20 5.25
CA GLY A 474 -0.36 -3.12 6.16
C GLY A 474 0.24 -4.53 6.22
N LYS A 475 1.40 -4.79 5.60
CA LYS A 475 2.08 -6.08 5.62
C LYS A 475 2.91 -6.27 6.90
N VAL A 476 2.86 -7.47 7.48
CA VAL A 476 3.67 -7.83 8.64
C VAL A 476 5.16 -7.79 8.28
N GLN A 477 5.96 -7.16 9.12
CA GLN A 477 7.42 -7.14 9.01
C GLN A 477 7.99 -8.37 9.74
N ARG A 478 7.88 -9.56 9.11
CA ARG A 478 8.21 -10.86 9.73
C ARG A 478 9.65 -10.93 10.23
N ASP A 479 10.63 -10.42 9.48
CA ASP A 479 12.05 -10.45 9.86
C ASP A 479 12.33 -9.64 11.13
N VAL A 480 11.74 -8.44 11.21
CA VAL A 480 11.86 -7.57 12.39
C VAL A 480 11.21 -8.21 13.61
N LEU A 481 10.07 -8.86 13.38
CA LEU A 481 9.32 -9.51 14.44
C LEU A 481 10.03 -10.80 14.91
N ALA A 482 10.59 -11.58 13.96
CA ALA A 482 11.37 -12.78 14.28
C ALA A 482 12.59 -12.48 15.16
N GLN A 483 13.36 -11.43 14.82
CA GLN A 483 14.50 -11.00 15.63
C GLN A 483 14.09 -10.62 17.07
N LYS A 484 13.02 -9.86 17.23
CA LYS A 484 12.49 -9.48 18.55
C LYS A 484 12.02 -10.69 19.35
N LEU A 485 11.38 -11.66 18.69
CA LEU A 485 10.87 -12.87 19.32
C LEU A 485 12.01 -13.79 19.76
N LEU A 486 13.06 -13.93 18.94
CA LEU A 486 14.25 -14.70 19.30
C LEU A 486 14.87 -14.18 20.60
N THR A 487 15.10 -12.87 20.69
CA THR A 487 15.63 -12.23 21.91
C THR A 487 14.75 -12.46 23.14
N LEU A 488 13.42 -12.48 22.98
CA LEU A 488 12.48 -12.73 24.07
C LEU A 488 12.46 -14.21 24.50
N ILE A 489 12.60 -15.12 23.56
CA ILE A 489 12.65 -16.58 23.83
C ILE A 489 13.94 -16.91 24.58
N GLU A 490 15.07 -16.40 24.11
CA GLU A 490 16.39 -16.61 24.74
C GLU A 490 16.44 -16.06 26.16
N LYS A 491 15.92 -14.85 26.42
CA LYS A 491 15.84 -14.28 27.77
C LYS A 491 15.02 -15.12 28.73
N ARG A 492 13.86 -15.64 28.29
CA ARG A 492 13.03 -16.49 29.18
C ARG A 492 13.64 -17.83 29.50
N GLU A 493 14.57 -18.33 28.68
CA GLU A 493 15.27 -19.57 28.91
C GLU A 493 16.52 -19.37 29.80
N THR A 494 17.04 -18.13 29.90
CA THR A 494 18.13 -17.78 30.84
C THR A 494 17.62 -17.39 32.23
N ASP A 495 16.37 -16.94 32.34
CA ASP A 495 15.75 -16.47 33.60
C ASP A 495 14.91 -17.56 34.32
N GLY A 496 14.79 -18.78 33.74
CA GLY A 496 14.05 -19.94 34.28
C GLY A 496 14.96 -21.17 34.41
#